data_f98e10cc711b69da5cb5a58e6c241324
#
_entry.id   f98e10cc711b69da5cb5a58e6c241324
#
_cell.length_a   1.000
_cell.length_b   1.000
_cell.length_c   1.000
_cell.angle_alpha   90.00
_cell.angle_beta   90.00
_cell.angle_gamma   90.00
#
_symmetry.space_group_name_H-M   'P 1'
#
loop_
_entity.id
_entity.type
_entity.pdbx_description
1 polymer ?
#
loop_
_entity_poly.entity_id
_entity_poly.type
_entity_poly.pdbx_seq_one_letter_code
_entity_poly.pdbx_strand_id
1 'polypeptide(L)'
;MRMTEETLKMARIAGLDYATAADYMTTAVRGFKMEMSEASRVTDVFSALAAKTASSTSELAVAISKTASSAEAVGSSFEATSAMIATMVSVTRESATNIGTALKSVISRYGEMTSDPSKL
;
A
#
# COMPACT_ATOMS: atom_id res chain seq x y z
N MET A 1 10.10 14.86 -11.93
CA MET A 1 10.71 14.01 -12.95
C MET A 1 10.80 12.56 -12.51
N ARG A 2 11.39 12.29 -11.35
CA ARG A 2 11.43 10.92 -10.82
C ARG A 2 10.06 10.29 -10.64
N MET A 3 9.11 11.07 -10.18
CA MET A 3 7.74 10.60 -9.99
C MET A 3 7.15 10.07 -11.30
N THR A 4 7.35 10.78 -12.40
CA THR A 4 6.88 10.36 -13.72
C THR A 4 7.55 9.07 -14.18
N GLU A 5 8.86 8.97 -14.01
CA GLU A 5 9.62 7.78 -14.39
C GLU A 5 9.19 6.56 -13.59
N GLU A 6 9.01 6.73 -12.27
CA GLU A 6 8.59 5.65 -11.40
C GLU A 6 7.15 5.24 -11.67
N THR A 7 6.28 6.19 -12.01
CA THR A 7 4.90 5.89 -12.40
C THR A 7 4.87 5.06 -13.67
N LEU A 8 5.70 5.39 -14.65
CA LEU A 8 5.82 4.61 -15.89
C LEU A 8 6.32 3.19 -15.61
N LYS A 9 7.29 3.05 -14.72
CA LYS A 9 7.79 1.75 -14.29
C LYS A 9 6.68 0.93 -13.65
N MET A 10 5.96 1.52 -12.72
CA MET A 10 4.85 0.83 -12.05
C MET A 10 3.77 0.42 -13.05
N ALA A 11 3.43 1.29 -13.98
CA ALA A 11 2.43 0.99 -15.01
C ALA A 11 2.82 -0.24 -15.82
N ARG A 12 4.09 -0.35 -16.20
CA ARG A 12 4.59 -1.51 -16.94
C ARG A 12 4.59 -2.78 -16.12
N ILE A 13 5.11 -2.71 -14.90
CA ILE A 13 5.23 -3.87 -14.01
C ILE A 13 3.84 -4.39 -13.63
N ALA A 14 2.92 -3.49 -13.33
CA ALA A 14 1.58 -3.84 -12.85
C ALA A 14 0.58 -4.09 -13.98
N GLY A 15 0.92 -3.75 -15.21
CA GLY A 15 0.00 -3.86 -16.34
C GLY A 15 -1.13 -2.86 -16.28
N LEU A 16 -0.86 -1.67 -15.75
CA LEU A 16 -1.85 -0.60 -15.59
C LEU A 16 -1.61 0.51 -16.61
N ASP A 17 -2.66 1.28 -16.90
CA ASP A 17 -2.50 2.50 -17.66
C ASP A 17 -1.81 3.56 -16.77
N TYR A 18 -1.23 4.58 -17.42
CA TYR A 18 -0.48 5.60 -16.70
C TYR A 18 -1.34 6.33 -15.65
N ALA A 19 -2.56 6.70 -16.02
CA ALA A 19 -3.44 7.44 -15.11
C ALA A 19 -3.73 6.67 -13.82
N THR A 20 -4.03 5.38 -13.93
CA THR A 20 -4.29 4.53 -12.78
C THR A 20 -3.03 4.34 -11.93
N ALA A 21 -1.90 4.09 -12.58
CA ALA A 21 -0.62 3.96 -11.88
C ALA A 21 -0.25 5.25 -11.15
N ALA A 22 -0.51 6.39 -11.77
CA ALA A 22 -0.24 7.70 -11.15
C ALA A 22 -1.09 7.91 -9.91
N ASP A 23 -2.36 7.51 -9.95
CA ASP A 23 -3.25 7.61 -8.80
C ASP A 23 -2.75 6.77 -7.64
N TYR A 24 -2.38 5.52 -7.90
CA TYR A 24 -1.88 4.62 -6.86
C TYR A 24 -0.55 5.12 -6.28
N MET A 25 0.36 5.56 -7.15
CA MET A 25 1.64 6.09 -6.71
C MET A 25 1.45 7.34 -5.83
N THR A 26 0.61 8.26 -6.26
CA THR A 26 0.32 9.49 -5.53
C THR A 26 -0.32 9.17 -4.18
N THR A 27 -1.28 8.25 -4.16
CA THR A 27 -1.96 7.85 -2.93
C THR A 27 -0.99 7.23 -1.93
N ALA A 28 -0.09 6.36 -2.39
CA ALA A 28 0.92 5.74 -1.54
C ALA A 28 1.89 6.78 -0.97
N VAL A 29 2.43 7.64 -1.81
CA VAL A 29 3.40 8.65 -1.41
C VAL A 29 2.76 9.63 -0.42
N ARG A 30 1.58 10.15 -0.72
CA ARG A 30 0.90 11.10 0.16
C ARG A 30 0.39 10.45 1.42
N GLY A 31 -0.18 9.24 1.31
CA GLY A 31 -0.75 8.55 2.45
C GLY A 31 0.28 8.23 3.52
N PHE A 32 1.47 7.84 3.12
CA PHE A 32 2.57 7.55 4.04
C PHE A 32 3.48 8.76 4.28
N LYS A 33 3.08 9.93 3.81
CA LYS A 33 3.83 11.19 3.97
C LYS A 33 5.28 11.07 3.47
N MET A 34 5.45 10.36 2.38
CA MET A 34 6.75 10.21 1.73
C MET A 34 7.02 11.41 0.83
N GLU A 35 8.29 11.66 0.55
CA GLU A 35 8.65 12.71 -0.41
C GLU A 35 8.58 12.16 -1.83
N MET A 36 8.38 13.03 -2.80
CA MET A 36 8.32 12.65 -4.22
C MET A 36 9.59 11.92 -4.66
N SER A 37 10.73 12.28 -4.08
CA SER A 37 12.01 11.63 -4.37
C SER A 37 12.05 10.16 -3.91
N GLU A 38 11.11 9.74 -3.07
CA GLU A 38 11.03 8.38 -2.57
C GLU A 38 10.11 7.48 -3.40
N ALA A 39 9.64 7.96 -4.55
CA ALA A 39 8.74 7.18 -5.40
C ALA A 39 9.35 5.84 -5.84
N SER A 40 10.68 5.80 -6.05
CA SER A 40 11.37 4.56 -6.41
C SER A 40 11.24 3.49 -5.32
N ARG A 41 11.14 3.90 -4.07
CA ARG A 41 10.96 3.01 -2.92
C ARG A 41 9.63 2.24 -3.05
N VAL A 42 8.58 2.91 -3.50
CA VAL A 42 7.27 2.29 -3.72
C VAL A 42 7.36 1.16 -4.75
N THR A 43 7.93 1.47 -5.90
CA THR A 43 8.08 0.49 -6.98
C THR A 43 8.98 -0.67 -6.57
N ASP A 44 10.08 -0.38 -5.91
CA ASP A 44 11.05 -1.40 -5.48
C ASP A 44 10.43 -2.37 -4.47
N VAL A 45 9.70 -1.85 -3.48
CA VAL A 45 9.05 -2.68 -2.46
C VAL A 45 7.97 -3.56 -3.09
N PHE A 46 7.13 -3.00 -3.95
CA PHE A 46 6.07 -3.77 -4.61
C PHE A 46 6.66 -4.87 -5.49
N SER A 47 7.70 -4.55 -6.25
CA SER A 47 8.36 -5.55 -7.12
C SER A 47 9.00 -6.67 -6.31
N ALA A 48 9.68 -6.33 -5.21
CA ALA A 48 10.33 -7.31 -4.36
C ALA A 48 9.30 -8.24 -3.70
N LEU A 49 8.20 -7.69 -3.21
CA LEU A 49 7.16 -8.49 -2.58
C LEU A 49 6.43 -9.36 -3.57
N ALA A 50 6.14 -8.85 -4.76
CA ALA A 50 5.48 -9.63 -5.82
C ALA A 50 6.35 -10.80 -6.27
N ALA A 51 7.68 -10.64 -6.22
CA ALA A 51 8.61 -11.70 -6.57
C ALA A 51 8.71 -12.79 -5.49
N LYS A 52 8.42 -12.45 -4.23
CA LYS A 52 8.59 -13.36 -3.10
C LYS A 52 7.29 -13.96 -2.57
N THR A 53 6.16 -13.43 -2.98
CA THR A 53 4.85 -13.88 -2.49
C THR A 53 3.95 -14.18 -3.68
N ALA A 54 2.77 -14.72 -3.42
CA ALA A 54 1.77 -14.95 -4.45
C ALA A 54 0.87 -13.72 -4.68
N SER A 55 1.42 -12.52 -4.47
CA SER A 55 0.74 -11.26 -4.76
C SER A 55 1.34 -10.63 -6.02
N SER A 56 0.65 -9.64 -6.58
CA SER A 56 1.13 -8.90 -7.74
C SER A 56 1.30 -7.43 -7.36
N THR A 57 2.10 -6.70 -8.16
CA THR A 57 2.29 -5.26 -7.96
C THR A 57 0.94 -4.53 -8.00
N SER A 58 0.07 -4.93 -8.92
CA SER A 58 -1.27 -4.35 -9.03
C SER A 58 -2.10 -4.55 -7.75
N GLU A 59 -2.09 -5.77 -7.21
CA GLU A 59 -2.80 -6.08 -5.97
C GLU A 59 -2.29 -5.27 -4.79
N LEU A 60 -0.96 -5.16 -4.67
CA LEU A 60 -0.34 -4.37 -3.62
C LEU A 60 -0.71 -2.89 -3.74
N ALA A 61 -0.69 -2.35 -4.95
CA ALA A 61 -1.04 -0.95 -5.19
C ALA A 61 -2.49 -0.66 -4.79
N VAL A 62 -3.42 -1.54 -5.16
CA VAL A 62 -4.84 -1.39 -4.80
C VAL A 62 -5.02 -1.39 -3.28
N ALA A 63 -4.45 -2.38 -2.61
CA ALA A 63 -4.62 -2.52 -1.16
C ALA A 63 -3.97 -1.36 -0.40
N ILE A 64 -2.78 -0.93 -0.82
CA ILE A 64 -2.10 0.22 -0.21
C ILE A 64 -2.92 1.49 -0.39
N SER A 65 -3.57 1.67 -1.53
CA SER A 65 -4.40 2.84 -1.75
C SER A 65 -5.57 2.94 -0.76
N LYS A 66 -5.99 1.79 -0.21
CA LYS A 66 -7.07 1.74 0.78
C LYS A 66 -6.58 1.95 2.21
N THR A 67 -5.32 1.64 2.51
CA THR A 67 -4.82 1.61 3.89
C THR A 67 -3.80 2.69 4.23
N ALA A 68 -3.22 3.36 3.24
CA ALA A 68 -2.06 4.23 3.44
C ALA A 68 -2.22 5.23 4.58
N SER A 69 -3.28 6.04 4.56
CA SER A 69 -3.49 7.07 5.57
C SER A 69 -3.70 6.49 6.97
N SER A 70 -4.47 5.39 7.06
CA SER A 70 -4.75 4.74 8.34
C SER A 70 -3.50 4.10 8.93
N ALA A 71 -2.70 3.45 8.10
CA ALA A 71 -1.47 2.82 8.55
C ALA A 71 -0.45 3.86 9.03
N GLU A 72 -0.29 4.94 8.30
CA GLU A 72 0.62 6.03 8.69
C GLU A 72 0.18 6.65 10.02
N ALA A 73 -1.12 6.84 10.21
CA ALA A 73 -1.66 7.45 11.42
C ALA A 73 -1.32 6.65 12.68
N VAL A 74 -1.19 5.33 12.58
CA VAL A 74 -0.82 4.48 13.72
C VAL A 74 0.68 4.14 13.73
N GLY A 75 1.47 4.77 12.88
CA GLY A 75 2.92 4.61 12.85
C GLY A 75 3.45 3.40 12.09
N SER A 76 2.62 2.75 11.27
CA SER A 76 3.08 1.65 10.45
C SER A 76 3.81 2.20 9.21
N SER A 77 4.96 1.63 8.89
CA SER A 77 5.73 2.05 7.73
C SER A 77 5.10 1.52 6.44
N PHE A 78 5.47 2.12 5.32
CA PHE A 78 5.06 1.66 4.01
C PHE A 78 5.49 0.21 3.78
N GLU A 79 6.73 -0.12 4.11
CA GLU A 79 7.28 -1.46 3.93
C GLU A 79 6.54 -2.51 4.78
N ALA A 80 6.30 -2.19 6.05
CA ALA A 80 5.60 -3.11 6.95
C ALA A 80 4.17 -3.35 6.50
N THR A 81 3.46 -2.30 6.11
CA THR A 81 2.08 -2.41 5.63
C THR A 81 2.02 -3.21 4.33
N SER A 82 2.93 -2.96 3.40
CA SER A 82 2.99 -3.68 2.13
C SER A 82 3.28 -5.16 2.33
N ALA A 83 4.22 -5.50 3.24
CA ALA A 83 4.55 -6.88 3.55
C ALA A 83 3.37 -7.62 4.17
N MET A 84 2.65 -6.96 5.06
CA MET A 84 1.46 -7.52 5.70
C MET A 84 0.38 -7.84 4.66
N ILE A 85 0.12 -6.90 3.73
CA ILE A 85 -0.86 -7.09 2.67
C ILE A 85 -0.44 -8.23 1.74
N ALA A 86 0.84 -8.26 1.35
CA ALA A 86 1.35 -9.32 0.48
C ALA A 86 1.14 -10.71 1.10
N THR A 87 1.39 -10.82 2.40
CA THR A 87 1.18 -12.06 3.14
C THR A 87 -0.29 -12.44 3.16
N MET A 88 -1.17 -11.48 3.44
CA MET A 88 -2.61 -11.73 3.49
C MET A 88 -3.16 -12.17 2.14
N VAL A 89 -2.75 -11.52 1.06
CA VAL A 89 -3.16 -11.90 -0.30
C VAL A 89 -2.68 -13.30 -0.63
N SER A 90 -1.43 -13.62 -0.30
CA SER A 90 -0.84 -14.93 -0.58
C SER A 90 -1.54 -16.07 0.16
N VAL A 91 -1.88 -15.83 1.44
CA VAL A 91 -2.45 -16.88 2.29
C VAL A 91 -3.94 -17.06 2.05
N THR A 92 -4.69 -15.97 1.95
CA THR A 92 -6.15 -16.03 1.89
C THR A 92 -6.71 -16.10 0.48
N ARG A 93 -5.95 -15.63 -0.51
CA ARG A 93 -6.41 -15.49 -1.89
C ARG A 93 -7.59 -14.54 -2.05
N GLU A 94 -7.85 -13.73 -1.04
CA GLU A 94 -8.88 -12.70 -1.11
C GLU A 94 -8.46 -11.58 -2.07
N SER A 95 -9.44 -10.82 -2.58
CA SER A 95 -9.14 -9.69 -3.45
C SER A 95 -8.38 -8.61 -2.66
N ALA A 96 -7.49 -7.92 -3.35
CA ALA A 96 -6.70 -6.84 -2.75
C ALA A 96 -7.58 -5.73 -2.19
N THR A 97 -8.71 -5.42 -2.86
CA THR A 97 -9.66 -4.41 -2.38
C THR A 97 -10.27 -4.83 -1.04
N ASN A 98 -10.71 -6.08 -0.93
CA ASN A 98 -11.31 -6.58 0.31
C ASN A 98 -10.29 -6.60 1.45
N ILE A 99 -9.08 -7.04 1.19
CA ILE A 99 -8.01 -7.07 2.18
C ILE A 99 -7.64 -5.66 2.63
N GLY A 100 -7.49 -4.74 1.68
CA GLY A 100 -7.19 -3.35 1.99
C GLY A 100 -8.27 -2.70 2.84
N THR A 101 -9.54 -2.92 2.51
CA THR A 101 -10.66 -2.38 3.26
C THR A 101 -10.73 -2.98 4.67
N ALA A 102 -10.56 -4.30 4.78
CA ALA A 102 -10.57 -4.97 6.07
C ALA A 102 -9.42 -4.49 6.97
N LEU A 103 -8.22 -4.39 6.40
CA LEU A 103 -7.06 -3.93 7.15
C LEU A 103 -7.22 -2.48 7.60
N LYS A 104 -7.77 -1.63 6.74
CA LYS A 104 -8.07 -0.24 7.09
C LYS A 104 -9.01 -0.18 8.31
N SER A 105 -10.06 -1.00 8.33
CA SER A 105 -11.00 -1.05 9.44
C SER A 105 -10.32 -1.51 10.73
N VAL A 106 -9.51 -2.55 10.67
CA VAL A 106 -8.76 -3.05 11.83
C VAL A 106 -7.81 -1.99 12.37
N ILE A 107 -7.05 -1.35 11.49
CA ILE A 107 -6.10 -0.31 11.88
C ILE A 107 -6.81 0.88 12.51
N SER A 108 -7.92 1.31 11.91
CA SER A 108 -8.68 2.46 12.43
C SER A 108 -9.23 2.15 13.83
N ARG A 109 -9.73 0.94 14.05
CA ARG A 109 -10.21 0.53 15.38
C ARG A 109 -9.08 0.46 16.39
N TYR A 110 -7.94 -0.06 15.98
CA TYR A 110 -6.76 -0.10 16.84
C TYR A 110 -6.34 1.30 17.25
N GLY A 111 -6.32 2.23 16.28
CA GLY A 111 -6.01 3.63 16.55
C GLY A 111 -6.99 4.28 17.52
N GLU A 112 -8.29 4.02 17.40
CA GLU A 112 -9.30 4.51 18.32
C GLU A 112 -9.07 3.97 19.74
N MET A 113 -8.83 2.66 19.85
CA MET A 113 -8.62 2.02 21.15
C MET A 113 -7.39 2.55 21.86
N THR A 114 -6.32 2.80 21.13
CA THR A 114 -5.07 3.30 21.73
C THR A 114 -5.15 4.79 22.06
N SER A 115 -6.00 5.55 21.37
CA SER A 115 -6.16 6.99 21.65
C SER A 115 -7.22 7.26 22.72
N ASP A 116 -8.11 6.31 22.99
CA ASP A 116 -9.16 6.44 24.00
C ASP A 116 -9.22 5.16 24.86
N PRO A 117 -8.47 5.15 25.99
CA PRO A 117 -8.42 3.97 26.85
C PRO A 117 -9.78 3.51 27.39
N SER A 118 -10.78 4.39 27.43
CA SER A 118 -12.11 4.02 27.91
C SER A 118 -12.82 3.01 27.03
N LYS A 119 -12.33 2.82 25.81
CA LYS A 119 -12.87 1.86 24.84
C LYS A 119 -12.22 0.48 24.91
N LEU A 120 -11.21 0.32 25.73
CA LEU A 120 -10.51 -0.96 25.88
C LEU A 120 -11.28 -1.99 26.70
#